data_85687a413482ba8b5e024902407b895d
#
_entry.id   85687a413482ba8b5e024902407b895d
#
_cell.length_a   1.000
_cell.length_b   1.000
_cell.length_c   1.000
_cell.angle_alpha   90.00
_cell.angle_beta   90.00
_cell.angle_gamma   90.00
#
_symmetry.space_group_name_H-M   'P 1'
#
loop_
_entity.id
_entity.type
_entity.pdbx_description
1 polymer ?
#
loop_
_entity_poly.entity_id
_entity_poly.type
_entity_poly.pdbx_seq_one_letter_code
_entity_poly.pdbx_strand_id
1 'polypeptide(L)'
;FGHDVVAWGVTARVLAFGSTMRAGNRPEDDPVMQGLVGAAPDGAVVFGKTWDLHVETALGLDLETNLALVRDSVAYLKDQLGLVLFDAEHFFDGYRDHPDYALRVLEAAVEGGADRLVLCDTNGGSLPEQVGAAVDAVAERLPEAVLGIHCHNDSGLATANTLAA
;
A
#
# COMPACT_ATOMS: atom_id res chain seq x y z
N PHE A 1 2.80 -21.22 -7.77
CA PHE A 1 3.98 -20.37 -7.54
C PHE A 1 4.47 -20.49 -6.09
N GLY A 2 3.62 -20.33 -5.06
CA GLY A 2 4.02 -20.40 -3.65
C GLY A 2 4.58 -21.76 -3.22
N HIS A 3 4.01 -22.85 -3.69
CA HIS A 3 4.46 -24.21 -3.36
C HIS A 3 5.87 -24.53 -3.88
N ASP A 4 6.26 -23.98 -5.01
CA ASP A 4 7.58 -24.24 -5.62
C ASP A 4 8.71 -23.53 -4.85
N VAL A 5 8.47 -22.34 -4.31
CA VAL A 5 9.46 -21.54 -3.57
C VAL A 5 9.84 -22.22 -2.24
N VAL A 6 8.88 -22.80 -1.54
CA VAL A 6 9.12 -23.58 -0.32
C VAL A 6 9.93 -24.83 -0.62
N ALA A 7 9.67 -25.49 -1.75
CA ALA A 7 10.42 -26.66 -2.18
C ALA A 7 11.90 -26.37 -2.48
N TRP A 8 12.28 -25.12 -2.76
CA TRP A 8 13.66 -24.69 -2.99
C TRP A 8 14.44 -24.37 -1.70
N GLY A 9 13.84 -24.56 -0.52
CA GLY A 9 14.49 -24.30 0.77
C GLY A 9 14.71 -22.82 1.05
N VAL A 10 13.88 -21.94 0.48
CA VAL A 10 13.91 -20.50 0.76
C VAL A 10 13.50 -20.27 2.21
N THR A 11 14.34 -19.55 2.95
CA THR A 11 14.10 -19.18 4.36
C THR A 11 13.52 -17.78 4.52
N ALA A 12 13.52 -16.95 3.46
CA ALA A 12 12.86 -15.65 3.43
C ALA A 12 11.33 -15.81 3.37
N ARG A 13 10.60 -14.87 3.96
CA ARG A 13 9.15 -14.79 3.78
C ARG A 13 8.82 -14.42 2.34
N VAL A 14 7.87 -15.13 1.77
CA VAL A 14 7.37 -14.88 0.41
C VAL A 14 6.01 -14.22 0.51
N LEU A 15 5.91 -12.98 0.03
CA LEU A 15 4.66 -12.22 0.05
C LEU A 15 4.04 -12.21 -1.36
N ALA A 16 2.72 -12.44 -1.43
CA ALA A 16 1.97 -12.24 -2.66
C ALA A 16 1.73 -10.73 -2.87
N PHE A 17 1.77 -10.28 -4.13
CA PHE A 17 1.58 -8.87 -4.49
C PHE A 17 0.36 -8.68 -5.38
N GLY A 18 -0.52 -7.73 -5.03
CA GLY A 18 -1.69 -7.40 -5.84
C GLY A 18 -2.37 -6.10 -5.40
N SER A 19 -3.41 -5.72 -6.13
CA SER A 19 -4.20 -4.52 -5.81
C SER A 19 -5.23 -4.78 -4.70
N THR A 20 -5.83 -3.72 -4.18
CA THR A 20 -7.10 -3.81 -3.45
C THR A 20 -8.18 -4.49 -4.30
N MET A 21 -9.22 -5.00 -3.65
CA MET A 21 -10.38 -5.57 -4.34
C MET A 21 -11.05 -4.57 -5.29
N ARG A 22 -11.86 -5.06 -6.22
CA ARG A 22 -12.64 -4.21 -7.13
C ARG A 22 -13.89 -3.69 -6.44
N ALA A 23 -14.25 -2.44 -6.76
CA ALA A 23 -15.49 -1.84 -6.27
C ALA A 23 -16.70 -2.70 -6.63
N GLY A 24 -17.62 -2.84 -5.69
CA GLY A 24 -18.83 -3.64 -5.84
C GLY A 24 -18.67 -5.13 -5.55
N ASN A 25 -17.46 -5.64 -5.39
CA ASN A 25 -17.23 -7.00 -4.94
C ASN A 25 -17.20 -7.07 -3.41
N ARG A 26 -17.48 -8.26 -2.88
CA ARG A 26 -17.13 -8.61 -1.51
C ARG A 26 -15.72 -9.19 -1.52
N PRO A 27 -14.91 -8.99 -0.47
CA PRO A 27 -13.51 -9.46 -0.48
C PRO A 27 -13.38 -10.96 -0.76
N GLU A 28 -14.27 -11.78 -0.18
CA GLU A 28 -14.27 -13.23 -0.35
C GLU A 28 -14.64 -13.71 -1.77
N ASP A 29 -15.32 -12.87 -2.56
CA ASP A 29 -15.72 -13.16 -3.93
C ASP A 29 -14.82 -12.48 -4.98
N ASP A 30 -13.89 -11.61 -4.54
CA ASP A 30 -13.03 -10.85 -5.44
C ASP A 30 -11.87 -11.70 -5.98
N PRO A 31 -11.67 -11.76 -7.32
CA PRO A 31 -10.63 -12.59 -7.92
C PRO A 31 -9.20 -12.22 -7.50
N VAL A 32 -8.94 -10.92 -7.19
CA VAL A 32 -7.61 -10.49 -6.74
C VAL A 32 -7.36 -11.00 -5.33
N MET A 33 -8.33 -10.81 -4.43
CA MET A 33 -8.25 -11.32 -3.05
C MET A 33 -8.10 -12.83 -3.00
N GLN A 34 -8.93 -13.55 -3.77
CA GLN A 34 -8.83 -15.00 -3.89
C GLN A 34 -7.48 -15.46 -4.46
N GLY A 35 -6.94 -14.74 -5.44
CA GLY A 35 -5.63 -15.03 -6.03
C GLY A 35 -4.49 -14.86 -5.04
N LEU A 36 -4.53 -13.79 -4.23
CA LEU A 36 -3.53 -13.53 -3.19
C LEU A 36 -3.53 -14.62 -2.11
N VAL A 37 -4.71 -14.96 -1.58
CA VAL A 37 -4.85 -16.01 -0.57
C VAL A 37 -4.55 -17.40 -1.15
N GLY A 38 -5.05 -17.68 -2.35
CA GLY A 38 -4.88 -18.99 -3.03
C GLY A 38 -3.43 -19.33 -3.39
N ALA A 39 -2.54 -18.33 -3.48
CA ALA A 39 -1.11 -18.54 -3.66
C ALA A 39 -0.41 -19.14 -2.41
N ALA A 40 -1.11 -19.22 -1.28
CA ALA A 40 -0.60 -19.69 0.01
C ALA A 40 0.76 -19.08 0.41
N PRO A 41 0.89 -17.74 0.39
CA PRO A 41 2.12 -17.05 0.75
C PRO A 41 2.27 -16.90 2.28
N ASP A 42 3.42 -16.38 2.73
CA ASP A 42 3.63 -16.02 4.14
C ASP A 42 2.91 -14.70 4.53
N GLY A 43 2.33 -13.99 3.56
CA GLY A 43 1.61 -12.74 3.73
C GLY A 43 1.33 -12.07 2.39
N ALA A 44 0.80 -10.85 2.42
CA ALA A 44 0.51 -10.09 1.21
C ALA A 44 1.08 -8.66 1.27
N VAL A 45 1.45 -8.15 0.11
CA VAL A 45 1.59 -6.72 -0.15
C VAL A 45 0.43 -6.31 -1.04
N VAL A 46 -0.42 -5.44 -0.55
CA VAL A 46 -1.57 -4.94 -1.29
C VAL A 46 -1.41 -3.46 -1.61
N PHE A 47 -1.44 -3.08 -2.88
CA PHE A 47 -1.39 -1.68 -3.26
C PHE A 47 -2.78 -1.08 -3.45
N GLY A 48 -2.94 0.17 -3.02
CA GLY A 48 -4.15 0.96 -3.20
C GLY A 48 -3.85 2.40 -3.59
N LYS A 49 -4.81 3.04 -4.26
CA LYS A 49 -4.65 4.44 -4.70
C LYS A 49 -4.72 5.39 -3.51
N THR A 50 -3.70 6.24 -3.38
CA THR A 50 -3.62 7.29 -2.35
C THR A 50 -3.70 8.70 -2.93
N TRP A 51 -3.73 8.84 -4.24
CA TRP A 51 -3.94 10.11 -4.94
C TRP A 51 -5.38 10.23 -5.40
N ASP A 52 -6.11 11.23 -4.91
CA ASP A 52 -7.52 11.50 -5.24
C ASP A 52 -7.76 11.58 -6.75
N LEU A 53 -6.87 12.24 -7.49
CA LEU A 53 -6.92 12.28 -8.95
C LEU A 53 -7.04 10.88 -9.58
N HIS A 54 -6.26 9.91 -9.08
CA HIS A 54 -6.30 8.55 -9.60
C HIS A 54 -7.52 7.76 -9.13
N VAL A 55 -8.05 8.05 -7.94
CA VAL A 55 -9.30 7.45 -7.47
C VAL A 55 -10.46 7.86 -8.39
N GLU A 56 -10.56 9.14 -8.68
CA GLU A 56 -11.64 9.68 -9.52
C GLU A 56 -11.48 9.32 -11.01
N THR A 57 -10.26 9.45 -11.56
CA THR A 57 -10.04 9.32 -13.01
C THR A 57 -9.71 7.91 -13.46
N ALA A 58 -8.98 7.13 -12.67
CA ALA A 58 -8.58 5.77 -13.04
C ALA A 58 -9.53 4.71 -12.50
N LEU A 59 -10.03 4.87 -11.26
CA LEU A 59 -10.99 3.93 -10.68
C LEU A 59 -12.45 4.34 -10.95
N GLY A 60 -12.71 5.62 -11.18
CA GLY A 60 -14.08 6.15 -11.35
C GLY A 60 -14.89 6.10 -10.06
N LEU A 61 -14.24 6.22 -8.90
CA LEU A 61 -14.84 6.09 -7.58
C LEU A 61 -14.85 7.43 -6.86
N ASP A 62 -15.78 7.58 -5.91
CA ASP A 62 -15.68 8.61 -4.89
C ASP A 62 -14.62 8.22 -3.84
N LEU A 63 -14.13 9.22 -3.12
CA LEU A 63 -13.02 9.08 -2.17
C LEU A 63 -13.38 8.17 -0.98
N GLU A 64 -14.62 8.25 -0.48
CA GLU A 64 -15.06 7.42 0.65
C GLU A 64 -15.16 5.93 0.26
N THR A 65 -15.62 5.64 -0.95
CA THR A 65 -15.64 4.29 -1.49
C THR A 65 -14.22 3.71 -1.55
N ASN A 66 -13.22 4.49 -1.99
CA ASN A 66 -11.84 4.02 -2.02
C ASN A 66 -11.28 3.75 -0.61
N LEU A 67 -11.59 4.58 0.39
CA LEU A 67 -11.19 4.32 1.79
C LEU A 67 -11.76 2.99 2.29
N ALA A 68 -13.04 2.73 2.02
CA ALA A 68 -13.67 1.46 2.37
C ALA A 68 -13.00 0.27 1.65
N LEU A 69 -12.70 0.40 0.36
CA LEU A 69 -11.99 -0.66 -0.41
C LEU A 69 -10.62 -0.98 0.19
N VAL A 70 -9.85 0.05 0.58
CA VAL A 70 -8.54 -0.14 1.21
C VAL A 70 -8.70 -0.88 2.53
N ARG A 71 -9.55 -0.37 3.45
CA ARG A 71 -9.78 -0.97 4.76
C ARG A 71 -10.24 -2.43 4.64
N ASP A 72 -11.26 -2.68 3.83
CA ASP A 72 -11.90 -3.99 3.75
C ASP A 72 -10.99 -5.02 3.05
N SER A 73 -10.19 -4.60 2.05
CA SER A 73 -9.17 -5.45 1.42
C SER A 73 -8.07 -5.85 2.40
N VAL A 74 -7.56 -4.88 3.16
CA VAL A 74 -6.51 -5.12 4.16
C VAL A 74 -7.06 -6.02 5.27
N ALA A 75 -8.27 -5.75 5.78
CA ALA A 75 -8.89 -6.54 6.85
C ALA A 75 -9.11 -8.00 6.43
N TYR A 76 -9.59 -8.23 5.22
CA TYR A 76 -9.76 -9.58 4.69
C TYR A 76 -8.42 -10.33 4.57
N LEU A 77 -7.41 -9.71 3.96
CA LEU A 77 -6.09 -10.33 3.83
C LEU A 77 -5.43 -10.56 5.18
N LYS A 78 -5.63 -9.65 6.14
CA LYS A 78 -5.12 -9.79 7.51
C LYS A 78 -5.72 -11.01 8.23
N ASP A 79 -7.02 -11.22 8.09
CA ASP A 79 -7.71 -12.40 8.63
C ASP A 79 -7.20 -13.71 8.00
N GLN A 80 -6.99 -13.71 6.68
CA GLN A 80 -6.61 -14.92 5.92
C GLN A 80 -5.12 -15.27 6.03
N LEU A 81 -4.22 -14.29 6.07
CA LEU A 81 -2.77 -14.48 5.94
C LEU A 81 -1.97 -14.05 7.18
N GLY A 82 -2.54 -13.20 8.04
CA GLY A 82 -1.90 -12.72 9.27
C GLY A 82 -0.84 -11.63 9.07
N LEU A 83 -0.19 -11.51 7.90
CA LEU A 83 0.82 -10.49 7.59
C LEU A 83 0.40 -9.71 6.34
N VAL A 84 0.17 -8.40 6.48
CA VAL A 84 -0.23 -7.52 5.36
C VAL A 84 0.57 -6.23 5.38
N LEU A 85 1.21 -5.92 4.25
CA LEU A 85 1.82 -4.63 3.98
C LEU A 85 0.91 -3.87 3.01
N PHE A 86 0.66 -2.59 3.27
CA PHE A 86 -0.09 -1.73 2.37
C PHE A 86 0.88 -0.81 1.61
N ASP A 87 0.96 -0.98 0.29
CA ASP A 87 1.68 -0.09 -0.62
C ASP A 87 0.77 1.08 -0.98
N ALA A 88 1.09 2.25 -0.44
CA ALA A 88 0.38 3.49 -0.70
C ALA A 88 0.79 4.07 -2.05
N GLU A 89 0.17 3.58 -3.13
CA GLU A 89 0.55 3.91 -4.50
C GLU A 89 0.31 5.40 -4.81
N HIS A 90 1.33 6.08 -5.36
CA HIS A 90 1.36 7.53 -5.59
C HIS A 90 1.19 8.38 -4.33
N PHE A 91 1.68 7.89 -3.18
CA PHE A 91 1.50 8.59 -1.91
C PHE A 91 2.05 10.03 -1.96
N PHE A 92 3.28 10.23 -2.44
CA PHE A 92 3.89 11.56 -2.45
C PHE A 92 3.22 12.52 -3.41
N ASP A 93 2.67 12.05 -4.52
CA ASP A 93 1.86 12.86 -5.43
C ASP A 93 0.54 13.26 -4.75
N GLY A 94 -0.17 12.30 -4.18
CA GLY A 94 -1.43 12.52 -3.47
C GLY A 94 -1.25 13.41 -2.24
N TYR A 95 -0.19 13.21 -1.47
CA TYR A 95 0.11 14.03 -0.30
C TYR A 95 0.42 15.48 -0.66
N ARG A 96 1.14 15.72 -1.76
CA ARG A 96 1.40 17.08 -2.26
C ARG A 96 0.13 17.80 -2.67
N ASP A 97 -0.79 17.10 -3.35
CA ASP A 97 -1.99 17.70 -3.94
C ASP A 97 -3.16 17.75 -2.95
N HIS A 98 -3.35 16.72 -2.13
CA HIS A 98 -4.43 16.61 -1.15
C HIS A 98 -3.96 15.83 0.10
N PRO A 99 -3.17 16.48 0.99
CA PRO A 99 -2.51 15.81 2.11
C PRO A 99 -3.48 15.11 3.08
N ASP A 100 -4.62 15.73 3.39
CA ASP A 100 -5.61 15.13 4.30
C ASP A 100 -6.15 13.80 3.75
N TYR A 101 -6.47 13.75 2.46
CA TYR A 101 -6.98 12.53 1.86
C TYR A 101 -5.92 11.42 1.82
N ALA A 102 -4.68 11.74 1.43
CA ALA A 102 -3.59 10.77 1.40
C ALA A 102 -3.35 10.15 2.79
N LEU A 103 -3.41 10.97 3.86
CA LEU A 103 -3.31 10.48 5.24
C LEU A 103 -4.50 9.61 5.64
N ARG A 104 -5.73 9.97 5.26
CA ARG A 104 -6.94 9.16 5.52
C ARG A 104 -6.88 7.78 4.85
N VAL A 105 -6.24 7.66 3.68
CA VAL A 105 -6.02 6.34 3.06
C VAL A 105 -5.10 5.48 3.91
N LEU A 106 -4.02 6.06 4.49
CA LEU A 106 -3.15 5.34 5.42
C LEU A 106 -3.89 4.94 6.70
N GLU A 107 -4.74 5.82 7.24
CA GLU A 107 -5.61 5.51 8.39
C GLU A 107 -6.54 4.32 8.08
N ALA A 108 -7.17 4.30 6.91
CA ALA A 108 -8.03 3.19 6.48
C ALA A 108 -7.25 1.86 6.39
N ALA A 109 -6.00 1.88 5.93
CA ALA A 109 -5.15 0.69 5.93
C ALA A 109 -4.80 0.22 7.35
N VAL A 110 -4.51 1.15 8.27
CA VAL A 110 -4.28 0.84 9.70
C VAL A 110 -5.53 0.27 10.34
N GLU A 111 -6.72 0.85 10.10
CA GLU A 111 -8.00 0.34 10.56
C GLU A 111 -8.26 -1.09 10.06
N GLY A 112 -7.85 -1.39 8.83
CA GLY A 112 -7.88 -2.75 8.26
C GLY A 112 -6.88 -3.71 8.90
N GLY A 113 -5.93 -3.23 9.69
CA GLY A 113 -4.92 -4.03 10.38
C GLY A 113 -3.62 -4.25 9.59
N ALA A 114 -3.25 -3.33 8.70
CA ALA A 114 -1.96 -3.38 8.02
C ALA A 114 -0.80 -3.39 9.02
N ASP A 115 0.15 -4.31 8.85
CA ASP A 115 1.34 -4.41 9.71
C ASP A 115 2.39 -3.36 9.35
N ARG A 116 2.37 -2.88 8.11
CA ARG A 116 3.29 -1.84 7.61
C ARG A 116 2.60 -1.00 6.54
N LEU A 117 2.95 0.27 6.52
CA LEU A 117 2.57 1.22 5.47
C LEU A 117 3.81 1.52 4.64
N VAL A 118 3.78 1.25 3.35
CA VAL A 118 4.89 1.53 2.43
C VAL A 118 4.51 2.75 1.60
N LEU A 119 5.21 3.87 1.79
CA LEU A 119 4.97 5.12 1.07
C LEU A 119 5.66 5.06 -0.29
N CYS A 120 4.89 5.16 -1.38
CA CYS A 120 5.43 4.97 -2.73
C CYS A 120 5.63 6.31 -3.46
N ASP A 121 6.88 6.60 -3.84
CA ASP A 121 7.20 7.60 -4.87
C ASP A 121 7.09 6.93 -6.25
N THR A 122 5.85 6.69 -6.67
CA THR A 122 5.54 5.88 -7.86
C THR A 122 5.98 6.56 -9.15
N ASN A 123 5.94 7.90 -9.22
CA ASN A 123 6.45 8.67 -10.34
C ASN A 123 7.98 8.88 -10.29
N GLY A 124 8.63 8.62 -9.14
CA GLY A 124 10.06 8.85 -8.96
C GLY A 124 10.47 10.32 -9.12
N GLY A 125 9.56 11.24 -8.84
CA GLY A 125 9.72 12.68 -9.05
C GLY A 125 9.85 13.52 -7.78
N SER A 126 9.78 12.91 -6.60
CA SER A 126 9.90 13.62 -5.34
C SER A 126 11.35 13.99 -5.03
N LEU A 127 11.55 15.15 -4.39
CA LEU A 127 12.85 15.56 -3.87
C LEU A 127 13.05 15.02 -2.44
N PRO A 128 14.31 14.77 -2.00
CA PRO A 128 14.58 14.20 -0.66
C PRO A 128 13.95 14.98 0.49
N GLU A 129 13.96 16.31 0.44
CA GLU A 129 13.32 17.15 1.47
C GLU A 129 11.79 17.03 1.48
N GLN A 130 11.16 16.78 0.33
CA GLN A 130 9.72 16.53 0.25
C GLN A 130 9.37 15.18 0.84
N VAL A 131 10.19 14.16 0.55
CA VAL A 131 10.04 12.82 1.12
C VAL A 131 10.17 12.87 2.63
N GLY A 132 11.24 13.46 3.17
CA GLY A 132 11.44 13.60 4.62
C GLY A 132 10.26 14.30 5.30
N ALA A 133 9.83 15.45 4.79
CA ALA A 133 8.71 16.21 5.36
C ALA A 133 7.38 15.42 5.35
N ALA A 134 7.10 14.65 4.28
CA ALA A 134 5.90 13.83 4.21
C ALA A 134 5.97 12.62 5.18
N VAL A 135 7.14 11.98 5.31
CA VAL A 135 7.37 10.89 6.28
C VAL A 135 7.18 11.39 7.71
N ASP A 136 7.74 12.57 8.07
CA ASP A 136 7.56 13.19 9.38
C ASP A 136 6.06 13.42 9.67
N ALA A 137 5.31 13.95 8.72
CA ALA A 137 3.87 14.18 8.87
C ALA A 137 3.08 12.87 9.07
N VAL A 138 3.45 11.80 8.37
CA VAL A 138 2.84 10.47 8.58
C VAL A 138 3.19 9.93 9.97
N ALA A 139 4.44 10.05 10.40
CA ALA A 139 4.88 9.59 11.72
C ALA A 139 4.19 10.38 12.86
N GLU A 140 3.95 11.67 12.67
CA GLU A 140 3.18 12.48 13.62
C GLU A 140 1.70 12.06 13.68
N ARG A 141 1.07 11.77 12.52
CA ARG A 141 -0.34 11.39 12.41
C ARG A 141 -0.61 9.96 12.87
N LEU A 142 0.33 9.05 12.64
CA LEU A 142 0.22 7.61 12.89
C LEU A 142 1.46 7.10 13.67
N PRO A 143 1.65 7.52 14.92
CA PRO A 143 2.90 7.28 15.67
C PRO A 143 3.18 5.81 15.97
N GLU A 144 2.16 4.94 15.91
CA GLU A 144 2.31 3.50 16.14
C GLU A 144 2.52 2.71 14.83
N ALA A 145 2.40 3.36 13.65
CA ALA A 145 2.55 2.69 12.37
C ALA A 145 4.02 2.36 12.08
N VAL A 146 4.26 1.17 11.54
CA VAL A 146 5.58 0.82 11.00
C VAL A 146 5.64 1.29 9.55
N LEU A 147 6.53 2.24 9.26
CA LEU A 147 6.68 2.81 7.94
C LEU A 147 7.75 2.08 7.12
N GLY A 148 7.53 2.02 5.82
CA GLY A 148 8.45 1.61 4.78
C GLY A 148 8.44 2.63 3.65
N ILE A 149 9.43 2.56 2.77
CA ILE A 149 9.57 3.45 1.62
C ILE A 149 9.82 2.66 0.34
N HIS A 150 9.18 3.07 -0.75
CA HIS A 150 9.38 2.52 -2.08
C HIS A 150 9.55 3.67 -3.07
N CYS A 151 10.80 3.95 -3.46
CA CYS A 151 11.12 5.05 -4.36
C CYS A 151 11.50 4.53 -5.74
N HIS A 152 10.82 5.01 -6.80
CA HIS A 152 11.25 4.82 -8.18
C HIS A 152 12.41 5.75 -8.52
N ASN A 153 13.19 5.40 -9.54
CA ASN A 153 14.46 6.07 -9.87
C ASN A 153 14.40 6.90 -11.17
N ASP A 154 13.23 7.35 -11.56
CA ASP A 154 13.03 8.07 -12.82
C ASP A 154 13.83 9.38 -12.86
N SER A 155 13.92 10.08 -11.73
CA SER A 155 14.74 11.30 -11.56
C SER A 155 16.17 11.02 -11.07
N GLY A 156 16.57 9.74 -10.90
CA GLY A 156 17.88 9.38 -10.36
C GLY A 156 18.00 9.60 -8.83
N LEU A 157 16.90 9.81 -8.12
CA LEU A 157 16.89 10.19 -6.71
C LEU A 157 16.45 9.07 -5.74
N ALA A 158 16.12 7.87 -6.24
CA ALA A 158 15.57 6.81 -5.39
C ALA A 158 16.42 6.51 -4.15
N THR A 159 17.75 6.41 -4.30
CA THR A 159 18.66 6.17 -3.18
C THR A 159 18.66 7.34 -2.19
N ALA A 160 18.71 8.59 -2.69
CA ALA A 160 18.68 9.77 -1.84
C ALA A 160 17.34 9.87 -1.07
N ASN A 161 16.22 9.61 -1.76
CA ASN A 161 14.89 9.62 -1.16
C ASN A 161 14.73 8.53 -0.10
N THR A 162 15.26 7.32 -0.35
CA THR A 162 15.25 6.21 0.62
C THR A 162 16.06 6.54 1.88
N LEU A 163 17.15 7.31 1.74
CA LEU A 163 17.97 7.72 2.90
C LEU A 163 17.40 8.93 3.64
N ALA A 164 16.54 9.72 3.00
CA ALA A 164 15.88 10.89 3.61
C ALA A 164 14.62 10.51 4.39
N ALA A 165 14.01 9.37 4.06
CA ALA A 165 12.86 8.78 4.74
C ALA A 165 13.29 8.13 6.06
#